data_e5c4bc292873c58f70600f140176d4d0
#
_entry.id   e5c4bc292873c58f70600f140176d4d0
#
_cell.length_a   1.000
_cell.length_b   1.000
_cell.length_c   1.000
_cell.angle_alpha   90.00
_cell.angle_beta   90.00
_cell.angle_gamma   90.00
#
_symmetry.space_group_name_H-M   'P 1'
#
loop_
_entity.id
_entity.type
_entity.pdbx_description
1 polymer ?
#
loop_
_entity_poly.entity_id
_entity_poly.type
_entity_poly.pdbx_seq_one_letter_code
_entity_poly.pdbx_strand_id
1 'polypeptide(L)'
;LRCLVGSEMCIRDRLYGYHNLVSTLPKTSIRKGQYIGNVNLRKIIAKRLRSLGLNEVKTYTLISQSMANLFNYDDKKIIALPNPMSSDKEYIRKTLLPSLLNVYDYNKMRKVNDIMIYEIAKTYDQEYVEDSKVAILMKGNYINSNWNHVNVKIDFYVLKGIVENLLNYLGFKNRYSFVVDNIADLHPGMSAKILLDRKEIGIIGRVHPSLNKDEIYVCEISMDKLLVATKPIKYKEISKYNELFKQWPGNVQFIFKHPLSLIHISEPTRHLRIS
;
A
#
# COMPACT_ATOMS: atom_id res chain seq x y z
N LEU A 1 -20.60 38.03 12.39
CA LEU A 1 -19.35 37.26 12.34
C LEU A 1 -18.25 38.12 12.96
N ARG A 2 -18.08 38.00 14.26
CA ARG A 2 -16.89 38.54 14.91
C ARG A 2 -15.71 37.64 14.52
N CYS A 3 -14.98 38.10 13.53
CA CYS A 3 -13.80 37.44 13.05
C CYS A 3 -12.71 37.53 14.13
N LEU A 4 -12.54 36.46 14.90
CA LEU A 4 -11.43 36.28 15.88
C LEU A 4 -10.05 36.45 15.21
N VAL A 5 -9.98 36.29 13.91
CA VAL A 5 -8.75 36.40 13.11
C VAL A 5 -8.24 37.83 13.00
N GLY A 6 -9.13 38.85 13.09
CA GLY A 6 -8.69 40.23 12.86
C GLY A 6 -8.03 40.91 14.05
N SER A 7 -8.45 40.61 15.27
CA SER A 7 -7.96 41.36 16.44
C SER A 7 -6.79 40.74 17.17
N GLU A 8 -6.71 39.39 17.23
CA GLU A 8 -5.66 38.75 18.02
C GLU A 8 -4.36 38.54 17.26
N MET A 9 -4.40 38.11 15.99
CA MET A 9 -3.16 37.92 15.22
C MET A 9 -2.51 39.24 14.82
N CYS A 10 -3.26 40.14 14.17
CA CYS A 10 -2.66 41.36 13.65
C CYS A 10 -2.38 42.43 14.70
N ILE A 11 -3.20 42.57 15.74
CA ILE A 11 -3.02 43.59 16.79
C ILE A 11 -1.90 43.19 17.73
N ARG A 12 -1.87 41.92 18.17
CA ARG A 12 -0.81 41.40 19.04
C ARG A 12 0.55 41.46 18.37
N ASP A 13 0.64 41.07 17.10
CA ASP A 13 1.88 41.10 16.34
C ASP A 13 2.37 42.52 16.08
N ARG A 14 1.48 43.48 15.88
CA ARG A 14 1.83 44.89 15.69
C ARG A 14 2.18 45.60 16.99
N LEU A 15 1.44 45.34 18.07
CA LEU A 15 1.68 45.99 19.34
C LEU A 15 2.90 45.44 20.08
N TYR A 16 3.04 44.10 20.06
CA TYR A 16 4.18 43.44 20.72
C TYR A 16 5.43 43.46 19.85
N GLY A 17 5.27 43.25 18.57
CA GLY A 17 6.34 43.13 17.57
C GLY A 17 7.10 41.79 17.63
N TYR A 18 7.33 41.20 16.49
CA TYR A 18 8.03 39.91 16.37
C TYR A 18 9.48 39.96 16.89
N HIS A 19 10.13 41.13 16.81
CA HIS A 19 11.50 41.35 17.31
C HIS A 19 11.64 41.21 18.84
N ASN A 20 10.51 41.33 19.56
CA ASN A 20 10.51 41.14 21.02
C ASN A 20 10.30 39.68 21.43
N LEU A 21 10.05 38.79 20.46
CA LEU A 21 9.94 37.35 20.73
C LEU A 21 11.34 36.74 20.86
N VAL A 22 11.69 36.36 22.08
CA VAL A 22 12.94 35.63 22.32
C VAL A 22 12.76 34.19 21.85
N SER A 23 13.64 33.77 20.94
CA SER A 23 13.69 32.38 20.50
C SER A 23 14.14 31.48 21.65
N THR A 24 13.28 30.57 22.07
CA THR A 24 13.57 29.61 23.12
C THR A 24 13.51 28.18 22.56
N LEU A 25 14.53 27.39 22.87
CA LEU A 25 14.48 25.96 22.53
C LEU A 25 13.53 25.22 23.47
N PRO A 26 12.68 24.31 22.96
CA PRO A 26 11.81 23.51 23.81
C PRO A 26 12.66 22.63 24.74
N LYS A 27 12.36 22.66 26.04
CA LYS A 27 12.99 21.80 27.06
C LYS A 27 12.34 20.42 27.06
N THR A 28 12.51 19.65 25.98
CA THR A 28 11.99 18.31 25.85
C THR A 28 13.09 17.33 25.50
N SER A 29 12.95 16.07 25.92
CA SER A 29 13.85 15.02 25.47
C SER A 29 13.66 14.78 23.97
N ILE A 30 14.75 14.70 23.23
CA ILE A 30 14.74 14.37 21.81
C ILE A 30 14.22 12.94 21.67
N ARG A 31 13.08 12.77 21.01
CA ARG A 31 12.52 11.45 20.66
C ARG A 31 12.66 11.24 19.17
N LYS A 32 13.09 10.05 18.78
CA LYS A 32 13.12 9.67 17.38
C LYS A 32 11.70 9.62 16.83
N GLY A 33 11.40 10.41 15.81
CA GLY A 33 10.13 10.35 15.11
C GLY A 33 9.97 9.02 14.39
N GLN A 34 8.79 8.44 14.47
CA GLN A 34 8.44 7.21 13.74
C GLN A 34 7.01 7.29 13.21
N TYR A 35 6.76 6.59 12.10
CA TYR A 35 5.42 6.42 11.57
C TYR A 35 4.70 5.33 12.37
N ILE A 36 3.46 5.58 12.72
CA ILE A 36 2.63 4.66 13.53
C ILE A 36 1.50 4.10 12.65
N GLY A 37 1.17 2.83 12.87
CA GLY A 37 -0.01 2.16 12.28
C GLY A 37 0.00 2.16 10.75
N ASN A 38 -1.13 2.54 10.17
CA ASN A 38 -1.37 2.50 8.72
C ASN A 38 -0.40 3.34 7.90
N VAL A 39 0.15 4.43 8.45
CA VAL A 39 1.08 5.30 7.71
C VAL A 39 2.37 4.57 7.37
N ASN A 40 2.91 3.79 8.31
CA ASN A 40 4.11 2.99 8.08
C ASN A 40 3.84 1.88 7.07
N LEU A 41 2.75 1.12 7.26
CA LEU A 41 2.36 0.04 6.35
C LEU A 41 2.15 0.56 4.93
N ARG A 42 1.45 1.70 4.76
CA ARG A 42 1.25 2.36 3.47
C ARG A 42 2.57 2.66 2.77
N LYS A 43 3.55 3.22 3.49
CA LYS A 43 4.87 3.53 2.92
C LYS A 43 5.63 2.29 2.49
N ILE A 44 5.57 1.23 3.28
CA ILE A 44 6.21 -0.06 2.97
C ILE A 44 5.58 -0.66 1.72
N ILE A 45 4.25 -0.73 1.64
CA ILE A 45 3.51 -1.25 0.49
C ILE A 45 3.82 -0.43 -0.76
N ALA A 46 3.69 0.91 -0.69
CA ALA A 46 3.96 1.80 -1.81
C ALA A 46 5.40 1.65 -2.34
N LYS A 47 6.38 1.59 -1.44
CA LYS A 47 7.78 1.36 -1.82
C LYS A 47 7.96 0.01 -2.53
N ARG A 48 7.30 -1.04 -2.02
CA ARG A 48 7.40 -2.38 -2.60
C ARG A 48 6.74 -2.45 -3.98
N LEU A 49 5.54 -1.93 -4.14
CA LEU A 49 4.84 -1.93 -5.43
C LEU A 49 5.59 -1.13 -6.49
N ARG A 50 6.14 0.05 -6.14
CA ARG A 50 7.00 0.80 -7.06
C ARG A 50 8.26 0.03 -7.47
N SER A 51 8.89 -0.70 -6.54
CA SER A 51 10.05 -1.54 -6.86
C SER A 51 9.72 -2.73 -7.78
N LEU A 52 8.44 -3.10 -7.86
CA LEU A 52 7.92 -4.11 -8.77
C LEU A 52 7.43 -3.51 -10.12
N GLY A 53 7.69 -2.23 -10.35
CA GLY A 53 7.40 -1.56 -11.63
C GLY A 53 6.00 -0.95 -11.74
N LEU A 54 5.23 -0.87 -10.65
CA LEU A 54 3.90 -0.25 -10.69
C LEU A 54 3.96 1.25 -10.40
N ASN A 55 3.10 2.01 -11.06
CA ASN A 55 2.97 3.45 -10.89
C ASN A 55 1.83 3.79 -9.92
N GLU A 56 2.08 4.70 -8.98
CA GLU A 56 1.06 5.18 -8.05
C GLU A 56 0.12 6.17 -8.75
N VAL A 57 -1.18 5.96 -8.59
CA VAL A 57 -2.20 6.91 -9.03
C VAL A 57 -3.04 7.34 -7.84
N LYS A 58 -3.67 8.51 -7.96
CA LYS A 58 -4.63 9.02 -6.97
C LYS A 58 -5.88 9.49 -7.70
N THR A 59 -7.00 8.95 -7.30
CA THR A 59 -8.30 9.23 -7.88
C THR A 59 -9.21 9.91 -6.87
N TYR A 60 -10.33 10.43 -7.35
CA TYR A 60 -11.32 11.07 -6.49
C TYR A 60 -12.09 10.05 -5.66
N THR A 61 -12.44 10.44 -4.43
CA THR A 61 -13.28 9.63 -3.53
C THR A 61 -14.74 9.62 -3.98
N LEU A 62 -15.17 10.67 -4.66
CA LEU A 62 -16.51 10.81 -5.20
C LEU A 62 -16.55 10.31 -6.64
N ILE A 63 -17.52 9.47 -6.93
CA ILE A 63 -17.71 8.79 -8.22
C ILE A 63 -19.16 8.93 -8.70
N SER A 64 -19.40 8.65 -9.98
CA SER A 64 -20.74 8.62 -10.55
C SER A 64 -21.51 7.36 -10.14
N GLN A 65 -22.83 7.40 -10.29
CA GLN A 65 -23.71 6.27 -10.00
C GLN A 65 -23.33 5.03 -10.80
N SER A 66 -23.01 5.19 -12.07
CA SER A 66 -22.60 4.07 -12.94
C SER A 66 -21.33 3.36 -12.44
N MET A 67 -20.34 4.13 -11.95
CA MET A 67 -19.12 3.57 -11.36
C MET A 67 -19.37 2.95 -9.99
N ALA A 68 -20.28 3.52 -9.20
CA ALA A 68 -20.60 3.03 -7.88
C ALA A 68 -21.25 1.63 -7.89
N ASN A 69 -21.96 1.30 -8.95
CA ASN A 69 -22.60 0.00 -9.14
C ASN A 69 -21.64 -1.11 -9.62
N LEU A 70 -20.43 -0.75 -10.09
CA LEU A 70 -19.44 -1.74 -10.52
C LEU A 70 -18.71 -2.36 -9.32
N PHE A 71 -18.36 -3.66 -9.44
CA PHE A 71 -17.65 -4.44 -8.41
C PHE A 71 -18.36 -4.42 -7.05
N ASN A 72 -19.69 -4.43 -7.08
CA ASN A 72 -20.48 -4.51 -5.85
C ASN A 72 -20.61 -5.99 -5.43
N TYR A 73 -19.53 -6.57 -4.92
CA TYR A 73 -19.45 -7.95 -4.44
C TYR A 73 -19.90 -8.15 -3.00
N ASP A 74 -20.17 -7.07 -2.30
CA ASP A 74 -20.83 -7.07 -0.98
C ASP A 74 -22.19 -6.40 -1.14
N ASP A 75 -23.28 -6.97 -0.69
CA ASP A 75 -24.64 -6.41 -0.75
C ASP A 75 -24.85 -5.13 0.05
N LYS A 76 -23.76 -4.51 0.48
CA LYS A 76 -23.79 -3.26 1.24
C LYS A 76 -24.18 -2.10 0.33
N LYS A 77 -25.10 -1.28 0.80
CA LYS A 77 -25.55 -0.07 0.11
C LYS A 77 -24.43 0.97 -0.02
N ILE A 78 -24.49 1.74 -1.06
CA ILE A 78 -23.55 2.81 -1.39
C ILE A 78 -24.04 4.11 -0.78
N ILE A 79 -23.14 4.97 -0.30
CA ILE A 79 -23.48 6.27 0.29
C ILE A 79 -23.62 7.29 -0.83
N ALA A 80 -24.82 7.88 -0.96
CA ALA A 80 -25.08 9.02 -1.83
C ALA A 80 -24.96 10.34 -1.07
N LEU A 81 -24.44 11.36 -1.72
CA LEU A 81 -24.42 12.73 -1.17
C LEU A 81 -25.82 13.35 -1.32
N PRO A 82 -26.36 14.02 -0.26
CA PRO A 82 -27.67 14.67 -0.35
C PRO A 82 -27.71 15.79 -1.39
N ASN A 83 -26.62 16.54 -1.54
CA ASN A 83 -26.50 17.67 -2.45
C ASN A 83 -25.16 17.60 -3.21
N PRO A 84 -25.08 16.78 -4.27
CA PRO A 84 -23.86 16.66 -5.05
C PRO A 84 -23.60 17.92 -5.90
N MET A 85 -22.34 18.27 -6.06
CA MET A 85 -21.95 19.41 -6.91
C MET A 85 -22.12 19.09 -8.42
N SER A 86 -22.06 17.81 -8.78
CA SER A 86 -22.30 17.31 -10.15
C SER A 86 -22.70 15.84 -10.08
N SER A 87 -23.43 15.38 -11.11
CA SER A 87 -23.83 13.97 -11.25
C SER A 87 -22.66 12.99 -11.34
N ASP A 88 -21.49 13.46 -11.76
CA ASP A 88 -20.28 12.63 -11.83
C ASP A 88 -19.63 12.39 -10.47
N LYS A 89 -20.05 13.10 -9.42
CA LYS A 89 -19.47 13.07 -8.06
C LYS A 89 -20.55 12.98 -6.98
N GLU A 90 -21.49 12.09 -7.18
CA GLU A 90 -22.67 11.94 -6.34
C GLU A 90 -22.51 10.87 -5.25
N TYR A 91 -21.67 9.87 -5.49
CA TYR A 91 -21.52 8.72 -4.60
C TYR A 91 -20.12 8.61 -4.03
N ILE A 92 -20.02 8.15 -2.78
CA ILE A 92 -18.75 7.83 -2.14
C ILE A 92 -18.34 6.41 -2.55
N ARG A 93 -17.09 6.23 -2.97
CA ARG A 93 -16.58 4.95 -3.45
C ARG A 93 -16.46 3.91 -2.33
N LYS A 94 -16.92 2.70 -2.60
CA LYS A 94 -16.81 1.51 -1.76
C LYS A 94 -15.61 0.64 -2.15
N THR A 95 -15.19 0.70 -3.40
CA THR A 95 -14.05 0.00 -3.99
C THR A 95 -13.22 0.95 -4.85
N LEU A 96 -11.94 0.65 -5.02
CA LEU A 96 -11.02 1.45 -5.83
C LEU A 96 -11.01 1.00 -7.30
N LEU A 97 -11.52 -0.20 -7.60
CA LEU A 97 -11.44 -0.82 -8.92
C LEU A 97 -12.09 0.00 -10.04
N PRO A 98 -13.32 0.57 -9.87
CA PRO A 98 -13.92 1.41 -10.92
C PRO A 98 -13.08 2.64 -11.23
N SER A 99 -12.49 3.26 -10.20
CA SER A 99 -11.63 4.43 -10.38
C SER A 99 -10.35 4.09 -11.16
N LEU A 100 -9.75 2.92 -10.89
CA LEU A 100 -8.59 2.44 -11.65
C LEU A 100 -8.95 2.10 -13.10
N LEU A 101 -10.14 1.54 -13.36
CA LEU A 101 -10.62 1.31 -14.73
C LEU A 101 -10.79 2.62 -15.49
N ASN A 102 -11.31 3.66 -14.87
CA ASN A 102 -11.42 4.98 -15.49
C ASN A 102 -10.04 5.55 -15.85
N VAL A 103 -9.04 5.40 -14.96
CA VAL A 103 -7.64 5.78 -15.26
C VAL A 103 -7.10 4.95 -16.42
N TYR A 104 -7.41 3.64 -16.46
CA TYR A 104 -7.04 2.76 -17.56
C TYR A 104 -7.62 3.27 -18.88
N ASP A 105 -8.92 3.52 -18.96
CA ASP A 105 -9.60 3.98 -20.18
C ASP A 105 -9.04 5.32 -20.67
N TYR A 106 -8.77 6.25 -19.74
CA TYR A 106 -8.13 7.52 -20.04
C TYR A 106 -6.75 7.36 -20.71
N ASN A 107 -5.92 6.43 -20.21
CA ASN A 107 -4.60 6.16 -20.76
C ASN A 107 -4.67 5.38 -22.09
N LYS A 108 -5.60 4.45 -22.21
CA LYS A 108 -5.86 3.70 -23.46
C LYS A 108 -6.23 4.62 -24.61
N MET A 109 -7.08 5.63 -24.39
CA MET A 109 -7.42 6.65 -25.38
C MET A 109 -6.18 7.42 -25.87
N ARG A 110 -5.13 7.47 -25.05
CA ARG A 110 -3.83 8.10 -25.38
C ARG A 110 -2.81 7.12 -25.94
N LYS A 111 -3.26 5.91 -26.34
CA LYS A 111 -2.44 4.86 -26.93
C LYS A 111 -1.34 4.30 -26.00
N VAL A 112 -1.52 4.41 -24.68
CA VAL A 112 -0.67 3.72 -23.72
C VAL A 112 -1.12 2.26 -23.65
N ASN A 113 -0.26 1.35 -24.10
CA ASN A 113 -0.60 -0.07 -24.19
C ASN A 113 -0.29 -0.87 -22.93
N ASP A 114 0.82 -0.53 -22.27
CA ASP A 114 1.30 -1.21 -21.07
C ASP A 114 1.00 -0.35 -19.85
N ILE A 115 0.04 -0.81 -19.03
CA ILE A 115 -0.46 -0.05 -17.89
C ILE A 115 -0.33 -0.94 -16.64
N MET A 116 0.47 -0.45 -15.69
CA MET A 116 0.67 -1.08 -14.39
C MET A 116 0.54 0.00 -13.33
N ILE A 117 -0.62 0.07 -12.72
CA ILE A 117 -0.97 1.12 -11.76
C ILE A 117 -1.47 0.52 -10.45
N TYR A 118 -1.25 1.26 -9.37
CA TYR A 118 -1.84 0.96 -8.08
C TYR A 118 -2.31 2.24 -7.38
N GLU A 119 -3.30 2.09 -6.53
CA GLU A 119 -3.78 3.15 -5.65
C GLU A 119 -3.86 2.65 -4.21
N ILE A 120 -3.44 3.48 -3.26
CA ILE A 120 -3.63 3.26 -1.84
C ILE A 120 -4.50 4.38 -1.31
N ALA A 121 -5.75 4.05 -1.00
CA ALA A 121 -6.71 5.05 -0.57
C ALA A 121 -7.77 4.47 0.37
N LYS A 122 -8.58 5.34 0.93
CA LYS A 122 -9.72 4.99 1.77
C LYS A 122 -10.96 4.73 0.93
N THR A 123 -11.74 3.77 1.38
CA THR A 123 -13.08 3.46 0.91
C THR A 123 -14.03 3.52 2.11
N TYR A 124 -15.31 3.66 1.85
CA TYR A 124 -16.31 3.86 2.89
C TYR A 124 -17.48 2.94 2.66
N ASP A 125 -17.98 2.35 3.73
CA ASP A 125 -19.22 1.60 3.70
C ASP A 125 -20.41 2.41 4.26
N GLN A 126 -21.61 1.83 4.25
CA GLN A 126 -22.82 2.50 4.69
C GLN A 126 -22.84 2.86 6.18
N GLU A 127 -22.06 2.19 6.99
CA GLU A 127 -21.91 2.47 8.41
C GLU A 127 -20.88 3.57 8.68
N TYR A 128 -20.44 4.27 7.62
CA TYR A 128 -19.38 5.29 7.65
C TYR A 128 -18.04 4.75 8.17
N VAL A 129 -17.84 3.45 8.10
CA VAL A 129 -16.57 2.83 8.47
C VAL A 129 -15.57 3.02 7.33
N GLU A 130 -14.42 3.59 7.67
CA GLU A 130 -13.30 3.73 6.75
C GLU A 130 -12.52 2.42 6.66
N ASP A 131 -12.24 1.96 5.45
CA ASP A 131 -11.29 0.87 5.19
C ASP A 131 -10.18 1.37 4.25
N SER A 132 -8.95 1.26 4.69
CA SER A 132 -7.79 1.59 3.86
C SER A 132 -7.50 0.41 2.94
N LYS A 133 -7.58 0.63 1.63
CA LYS A 133 -7.37 -0.43 0.63
C LYS A 133 -6.20 -0.13 -0.28
N VAL A 134 -5.61 -1.19 -0.80
CA VAL A 134 -4.67 -1.18 -1.92
C VAL A 134 -5.34 -1.84 -3.10
N ALA A 135 -5.43 -1.14 -4.21
CA ALA A 135 -5.89 -1.71 -5.46
C ALA A 135 -4.77 -1.67 -6.51
N ILE A 136 -4.71 -2.71 -7.33
CA ILE A 136 -3.74 -2.88 -8.41
C ILE A 136 -4.52 -3.14 -9.69
N LEU A 137 -4.11 -2.52 -10.79
CA LEU A 137 -4.61 -2.80 -12.12
C LEU A 137 -3.44 -2.96 -13.08
N MET A 138 -3.46 -4.04 -13.86
CA MET A 138 -2.39 -4.36 -14.80
C MET A 138 -2.95 -4.82 -16.14
N LYS A 139 -2.31 -4.35 -17.23
CA LYS A 139 -2.62 -4.76 -18.61
C LYS A 139 -1.42 -4.52 -19.51
N GLY A 140 -1.22 -5.37 -20.51
CA GLY A 140 -0.16 -5.25 -21.52
C GLY A 140 1.03 -6.16 -21.23
N ASN A 141 2.24 -5.64 -21.33
CA ASN A 141 3.48 -6.38 -21.07
C ASN A 141 4.09 -5.95 -19.75
N TYR A 142 4.46 -6.92 -18.91
CA TYR A 142 5.16 -6.67 -17.65
C TYR A 142 6.64 -6.33 -17.89
N ILE A 143 7.27 -7.07 -18.80
CA ILE A 143 8.64 -6.82 -19.25
C ILE A 143 8.59 -6.72 -20.77
N ASN A 144 9.14 -5.64 -21.29
CA ASN A 144 9.36 -5.45 -22.70
C ASN A 144 10.80 -4.96 -22.90
N SER A 145 11.71 -5.88 -23.17
CA SER A 145 13.13 -5.59 -23.32
C SER A 145 13.58 -5.88 -24.74
N ASN A 146 13.92 -4.80 -25.44
CA ASN A 146 14.33 -4.88 -26.85
C ASN A 146 15.72 -5.50 -27.03
N TRP A 147 16.62 -5.36 -26.04
CA TRP A 147 18.01 -5.79 -26.17
C TRP A 147 18.21 -7.30 -25.93
N ASN A 148 17.42 -7.94 -25.05
CA ASN A 148 17.49 -9.36 -24.76
C ASN A 148 16.30 -10.16 -25.31
N HIS A 149 15.41 -9.51 -26.07
CA HIS A 149 14.20 -10.09 -26.67
C HIS A 149 13.26 -10.77 -25.66
N VAL A 150 13.33 -10.38 -24.39
CA VAL A 150 12.40 -10.90 -23.37
C VAL A 150 11.14 -10.05 -23.34
N ASN A 151 10.03 -10.71 -23.61
CA ASN A 151 8.70 -10.11 -23.53
C ASN A 151 7.81 -10.98 -22.66
N VAL A 152 7.37 -10.45 -21.51
CA VAL A 152 6.49 -11.13 -20.58
C VAL A 152 5.15 -10.42 -20.57
N LYS A 153 4.14 -11.04 -21.18
CA LYS A 153 2.76 -10.54 -21.16
C LYS A 153 2.19 -10.64 -19.74
N ILE A 154 1.41 -9.63 -19.33
CA ILE A 154 0.68 -9.66 -18.08
C ILE A 154 -0.45 -10.66 -18.17
N ASP A 155 -0.49 -11.58 -17.23
CA ASP A 155 -1.56 -12.56 -17.03
C ASP A 155 -1.97 -12.61 -15.55
N PHE A 156 -2.91 -13.49 -15.23
CA PHE A 156 -3.36 -13.73 -13.87
C PHE A 156 -2.21 -14.13 -12.93
N TYR A 157 -1.27 -14.93 -13.41
CA TYR A 157 -0.16 -15.44 -12.60
C TYR A 157 0.90 -14.38 -12.33
N VAL A 158 1.12 -13.45 -13.27
CA VAL A 158 2.00 -12.29 -13.05
C VAL A 158 1.44 -11.41 -11.94
N LEU A 159 0.14 -11.06 -12.00
CA LEU A 159 -0.48 -10.30 -10.92
C LEU A 159 -0.46 -11.06 -9.59
N LYS A 160 -0.79 -12.36 -9.60
CA LYS A 160 -0.70 -13.23 -8.42
C LYS A 160 0.72 -13.22 -7.82
N GLY A 161 1.75 -13.35 -8.66
CA GLY A 161 3.16 -13.29 -8.23
C GLY A 161 3.54 -11.96 -7.56
N ILE A 162 3.01 -10.84 -8.06
CA ILE A 162 3.20 -9.52 -7.44
C ILE A 162 2.55 -9.46 -6.05
N VAL A 163 1.32 -9.97 -5.93
CA VAL A 163 0.60 -10.04 -4.65
C VAL A 163 1.31 -10.97 -3.66
N GLU A 164 1.74 -12.14 -4.09
CA GLU A 164 2.51 -13.08 -3.27
C GLU A 164 3.83 -12.46 -2.80
N ASN A 165 4.53 -11.78 -3.70
CA ASN A 165 5.75 -11.06 -3.38
C ASN A 165 5.52 -9.97 -2.34
N LEU A 166 4.43 -9.19 -2.47
CA LEU A 166 4.03 -8.18 -1.50
C LEU A 166 3.73 -8.79 -0.13
N LEU A 167 2.92 -9.85 -0.08
CA LEU A 167 2.55 -10.52 1.17
C LEU A 167 3.77 -11.17 1.84
N ASN A 168 4.66 -11.79 1.07
CA ASN A 168 5.92 -12.34 1.58
C ASN A 168 6.84 -11.26 2.14
N TYR A 169 6.93 -10.10 1.46
CA TYR A 169 7.71 -8.96 1.92
C TYR A 169 7.18 -8.38 3.23
N LEU A 170 5.85 -8.39 3.44
CA LEU A 170 5.20 -7.97 4.68
C LEU A 170 5.32 -9.02 5.82
N GLY A 171 5.94 -10.18 5.55
CA GLY A 171 6.16 -11.22 6.56
C GLY A 171 5.02 -12.23 6.70
N PHE A 172 4.10 -12.29 5.75
CA PHE A 172 2.96 -13.23 5.77
C PHE A 172 3.24 -14.56 5.05
N LYS A 173 4.51 -14.90 4.82
CA LYS A 173 4.89 -16.14 4.16
C LYS A 173 4.20 -17.36 4.80
N ASN A 174 3.62 -18.23 3.98
CA ASN A 174 2.89 -19.45 4.37
C ASN A 174 1.61 -19.20 5.21
N ARG A 175 1.10 -17.98 5.26
CA ARG A 175 -0.12 -17.65 6.01
C ARG A 175 -1.29 -17.27 5.11
N TYR A 176 -1.05 -17.04 3.81
CA TYR A 176 -2.07 -16.68 2.84
C TYR A 176 -2.40 -17.85 1.92
N SER A 177 -3.60 -17.84 1.41
CA SER A 177 -4.09 -18.76 0.38
C SER A 177 -5.02 -18.05 -0.59
N PHE A 178 -5.12 -18.59 -1.81
CA PHE A 178 -6.04 -18.13 -2.82
C PHE A 178 -7.13 -19.18 -2.98
N VAL A 179 -8.38 -18.77 -2.86
CA VAL A 179 -9.54 -19.64 -3.01
C VAL A 179 -10.35 -19.16 -4.19
N VAL A 180 -10.58 -20.05 -5.16
CA VAL A 180 -11.42 -19.75 -6.32
C VAL A 180 -12.83 -19.38 -5.85
N ASP A 181 -13.33 -18.24 -6.31
CA ASP A 181 -14.67 -17.77 -6.02
C ASP A 181 -15.23 -16.99 -7.21
N ASN A 182 -16.53 -17.07 -7.40
CA ASN A 182 -17.21 -16.32 -8.45
C ASN A 182 -17.59 -14.94 -7.91
N ILE A 183 -16.80 -13.94 -8.29
CA ILE A 183 -16.96 -12.57 -7.82
C ILE A 183 -17.62 -11.75 -8.92
N ALA A 184 -18.64 -10.96 -8.56
CA ALA A 184 -19.34 -10.08 -9.50
C ALA A 184 -18.35 -9.18 -10.26
N ASP A 185 -18.59 -9.01 -11.56
CA ASP A 185 -17.79 -8.19 -12.48
C ASP A 185 -16.35 -8.69 -12.73
N LEU A 186 -15.98 -9.85 -12.18
CA LEU A 186 -14.77 -10.57 -12.52
C LEU A 186 -15.09 -11.82 -13.37
N HIS A 187 -14.09 -12.28 -14.12
CA HIS A 187 -14.22 -13.46 -14.96
C HIS A 187 -14.34 -14.73 -14.10
N PRO A 188 -15.41 -15.56 -14.25
CA PRO A 188 -15.67 -16.70 -13.36
C PRO A 188 -14.53 -17.71 -13.28
N GLY A 189 -13.81 -17.92 -14.40
CA GLY A 189 -12.66 -18.85 -14.45
C GLY A 189 -11.33 -18.25 -14.03
N MET A 190 -11.27 -16.95 -13.72
CA MET A 190 -10.04 -16.22 -13.37
C MET A 190 -10.32 -15.23 -12.25
N SER A 191 -10.98 -15.67 -11.19
CA SER A 191 -11.24 -14.89 -9.98
C SER A 191 -10.99 -15.72 -8.73
N ALA A 192 -10.45 -15.08 -7.70
CA ALA A 192 -10.17 -15.72 -6.43
C ALA A 192 -10.24 -14.71 -5.28
N LYS A 193 -10.64 -15.20 -4.12
CA LYS A 193 -10.49 -14.51 -2.84
C LYS A 193 -9.11 -14.75 -2.28
N ILE A 194 -8.55 -13.72 -1.67
CA ILE A 194 -7.27 -13.79 -0.96
C ILE A 194 -7.60 -13.95 0.53
N LEU A 195 -7.17 -15.05 1.10
CA LEU A 195 -7.33 -15.33 2.51
C LEU A 195 -5.99 -15.16 3.25
N LEU A 196 -6.02 -14.58 4.42
CA LEU A 196 -4.90 -14.50 5.36
C LEU A 196 -5.35 -15.04 6.71
N ASP A 197 -4.70 -16.06 7.22
CA ASP A 197 -5.12 -16.78 8.43
C ASP A 197 -6.61 -17.21 8.38
N ARG A 198 -7.07 -17.70 7.21
CA ARG A 198 -8.46 -18.10 6.90
C ARG A 198 -9.49 -16.95 6.89
N LYS A 199 -9.07 -15.69 6.99
CA LYS A 199 -9.93 -14.51 6.87
C LYS A 199 -9.75 -13.88 5.50
N GLU A 200 -10.82 -13.47 4.87
CA GLU A 200 -10.78 -12.76 3.61
C GLU A 200 -10.18 -11.37 3.79
N ILE A 201 -9.10 -11.09 3.04
CA ILE A 201 -8.42 -9.81 3.04
C ILE A 201 -8.59 -9.04 1.73
N GLY A 202 -8.99 -9.71 0.66
CA GLY A 202 -9.15 -9.07 -0.64
C GLY A 202 -9.50 -10.05 -1.75
N ILE A 203 -9.53 -9.51 -2.96
CA ILE A 203 -9.89 -10.21 -4.18
C ILE A 203 -8.83 -10.01 -5.26
N ILE A 204 -8.75 -10.95 -6.18
CA ILE A 204 -7.87 -10.91 -7.36
C ILE A 204 -8.61 -11.55 -8.54
N GLY A 205 -8.46 -10.99 -9.72
CA GLY A 205 -9.06 -11.60 -10.90
C GLY A 205 -8.86 -10.81 -12.17
N ARG A 206 -9.40 -11.36 -13.27
CA ARG A 206 -9.55 -10.67 -14.55
C ARG A 206 -10.90 -9.95 -14.57
N VAL A 207 -10.94 -8.73 -15.10
CA VAL A 207 -12.20 -8.00 -15.32
C VAL A 207 -13.07 -8.77 -16.31
N HIS A 208 -14.38 -8.81 -16.04
CA HIS A 208 -15.32 -9.54 -16.89
C HIS A 208 -15.36 -8.94 -18.32
N PRO A 209 -15.36 -9.77 -19.38
CA PRO A 209 -15.35 -9.30 -20.77
C PRO A 209 -16.56 -8.43 -21.15
N SER A 210 -17.67 -8.51 -20.41
CA SER A 210 -18.84 -7.64 -20.61
C SER A 210 -18.56 -6.19 -20.23
N LEU A 211 -17.68 -5.94 -19.26
CA LEU A 211 -17.30 -4.60 -18.84
C LEU A 211 -16.17 -4.03 -19.71
N ASN A 212 -15.18 -4.85 -20.01
CA ASN A 212 -14.09 -4.45 -20.88
C ASN A 212 -13.57 -5.65 -21.68
N LYS A 213 -13.45 -5.48 -23.00
CA LYS A 213 -12.96 -6.55 -23.90
C LYS A 213 -11.47 -6.85 -23.72
N ASP A 214 -10.73 -5.93 -23.16
CA ASP A 214 -9.29 -6.10 -22.93
C ASP A 214 -9.01 -7.07 -21.77
N GLU A 215 -7.85 -7.68 -21.80
CA GLU A 215 -7.37 -8.55 -20.72
C GLU A 215 -6.79 -7.69 -19.60
N ILE A 216 -7.65 -7.24 -18.69
CA ILE A 216 -7.28 -6.42 -17.54
C ILE A 216 -7.32 -7.28 -16.28
N TYR A 217 -6.26 -7.25 -15.53
CA TYR A 217 -6.12 -7.97 -14.26
C TYR A 217 -6.12 -7.00 -13.10
N VAL A 218 -6.93 -7.28 -12.09
CA VAL A 218 -7.15 -6.40 -10.94
C VAL A 218 -7.02 -7.17 -9.63
N CYS A 219 -6.59 -6.45 -8.60
CA CYS A 219 -6.54 -6.94 -7.25
C CYS A 219 -6.90 -5.82 -6.28
N GLU A 220 -7.67 -6.11 -5.24
CA GLU A 220 -7.95 -5.19 -4.15
C GLU A 220 -7.74 -5.89 -2.81
N ILE A 221 -7.01 -5.27 -1.89
CA ILE A 221 -6.64 -5.82 -0.57
C ILE A 221 -6.89 -4.77 0.51
N SER A 222 -7.56 -5.16 1.61
CA SER A 222 -7.72 -4.31 2.80
C SER A 222 -6.41 -4.22 3.58
N MET A 223 -5.90 -3.00 3.74
CA MET A 223 -4.71 -2.73 4.57
C MET A 223 -5.00 -2.83 6.05
N ASP A 224 -6.21 -2.51 6.49
CA ASP A 224 -6.58 -2.56 7.90
C ASP A 224 -6.61 -4.00 8.39
N LYS A 225 -7.10 -4.93 7.56
CA LYS A 225 -7.01 -6.37 7.83
C LYS A 225 -5.56 -6.87 7.86
N LEU A 226 -4.69 -6.35 6.98
CA LEU A 226 -3.25 -6.66 7.01
C LEU A 226 -2.59 -6.14 8.28
N LEU A 227 -2.92 -4.93 8.71
CA LEU A 227 -2.37 -4.32 9.93
C LEU A 227 -2.71 -5.14 11.17
N VAL A 228 -3.98 -5.56 11.30
CA VAL A 228 -4.43 -6.42 12.41
C VAL A 228 -3.72 -7.78 12.39
N ALA A 229 -3.45 -8.33 11.21
CA ALA A 229 -2.76 -9.61 11.06
C ALA A 229 -1.24 -9.52 11.28
N THR A 230 -0.68 -8.30 11.33
CA THR A 230 0.75 -8.09 11.57
C THR A 230 1.11 -8.49 12.99
N LYS A 231 1.92 -9.53 13.12
CA LYS A 231 2.42 -9.97 14.42
C LYS A 231 3.72 -9.22 14.74
N PRO A 232 3.90 -8.73 15.98
CA PRO A 232 5.18 -8.15 16.37
C PRO A 232 6.28 -9.20 16.22
N ILE A 233 7.40 -8.80 15.63
CA ILE A 233 8.57 -9.66 15.54
C ILE A 233 9.07 -9.89 16.98
N LYS A 234 8.88 -11.09 17.49
CA LYS A 234 9.47 -11.48 18.78
C LYS A 234 10.93 -11.80 18.53
N TYR A 235 11.80 -10.92 18.95
CA TYR A 235 13.23 -11.25 19.03
C TYR A 235 13.41 -12.28 20.13
N LYS A 236 14.05 -13.39 19.80
CA LYS A 236 14.48 -14.32 20.81
C LYS A 236 15.71 -13.68 21.46
N GLU A 237 15.57 -13.25 22.71
CA GLU A 237 16.72 -12.80 23.47
C GLU A 237 17.76 -13.92 23.50
N ILE A 238 18.93 -13.67 22.94
CA ILE A 238 20.03 -14.65 22.99
C ILE A 238 20.72 -14.42 24.34
N SER A 239 20.09 -14.90 25.40
CA SER A 239 20.62 -14.83 26.76
C SER A 239 21.94 -15.57 26.95
N LYS A 240 22.30 -16.44 26.00
CA LYS A 240 23.54 -17.29 26.03
C LYS A 240 24.61 -16.81 25.08
N TYR A 241 24.57 -15.59 24.59
CA TYR A 241 25.57 -15.04 23.67
C TYR A 241 27.00 -15.17 24.23
N ASN A 242 27.16 -14.84 25.51
CA ASN A 242 28.46 -14.91 26.18
C ASN A 242 28.97 -16.34 26.38
N GLU A 243 28.10 -17.35 26.46
CA GLU A 243 28.53 -18.77 26.60
C GLU A 243 29.01 -19.33 25.26
N LEU A 244 28.38 -18.94 24.15
CA LEU A 244 28.81 -19.31 22.81
C LEU A 244 30.17 -18.71 22.45
N PHE A 245 30.48 -17.48 22.91
CA PHE A 245 31.76 -16.84 22.69
C PHE A 245 32.92 -17.51 23.45
N LYS A 246 32.65 -18.08 24.63
CA LYS A 246 33.66 -18.77 25.44
C LYS A 246 34.09 -20.11 24.85
N GLN A 247 33.28 -20.71 23.99
CA GLN A 247 33.55 -22.05 23.40
C GLN A 247 34.30 -22.00 22.07
N TRP A 248 34.46 -20.82 21.45
CA TRP A 248 35.07 -20.72 20.11
C TRP A 248 36.23 -19.71 20.13
N PRO A 249 37.47 -20.21 20.22
CA PRO A 249 38.66 -19.37 20.05
C PRO A 249 38.88 -19.13 18.56
N GLY A 250 38.23 -18.15 18.00
CA GLY A 250 38.37 -17.77 16.59
C GLY A 250 37.34 -16.71 16.18
N ASN A 251 37.63 -15.99 15.11
CA ASN A 251 36.74 -14.98 14.57
C ASN A 251 35.41 -15.61 14.12
N VAL A 252 34.36 -15.43 14.92
CA VAL A 252 33.00 -15.86 14.58
C VAL A 252 32.27 -14.73 13.92
N GLN A 253 31.93 -14.91 12.66
CA GLN A 253 31.00 -14.00 11.97
C GLN A 253 29.57 -14.42 12.29
N PHE A 254 28.83 -13.58 13.02
CA PHE A 254 27.40 -13.76 13.24
C PHE A 254 26.62 -13.14 12.08
N ILE A 255 26.00 -13.98 11.28
CA ILE A 255 25.05 -13.54 10.28
C ILE A 255 23.67 -13.47 10.93
N PHE A 256 23.28 -12.29 11.39
CA PHE A 256 21.90 -12.06 11.79
C PHE A 256 21.03 -12.04 10.53
N LYS A 257 20.19 -13.05 10.34
CA LYS A 257 19.13 -13.02 9.32
C LYS A 257 18.04 -12.02 9.72
N HIS A 258 18.34 -10.75 9.63
CA HIS A 258 17.34 -9.70 9.73
C HIS A 258 17.25 -8.98 8.38
N PRO A 259 16.06 -8.85 7.77
CA PRO A 259 15.91 -8.22 6.45
C PRO A 259 16.27 -6.73 6.41
N LEU A 260 16.57 -6.12 7.55
CA LEU A 260 16.88 -4.68 7.63
C LEU A 260 18.21 -4.34 8.33
N SER A 261 18.99 -5.32 8.73
CA SER A 261 20.29 -5.06 9.36
C SER A 261 21.40 -5.94 8.78
N LEU A 262 21.70 -5.72 7.53
CA LEU A 262 23.07 -5.89 7.04
C LEU A 262 23.89 -4.69 7.52
N ILE A 263 23.95 -4.47 8.82
CA ILE A 263 25.04 -3.73 9.40
C ILE A 263 26.16 -4.74 9.40
N HIS A 264 27.07 -4.57 8.48
CA HIS A 264 28.36 -5.24 8.53
C HIS A 264 29.05 -4.89 9.84
N ILE A 265 28.92 -5.77 10.83
CA ILE A 265 29.87 -5.84 11.93
C ILE A 265 31.06 -6.64 11.41
N SER A 266 31.74 -6.13 10.40
CA SER A 266 32.94 -6.77 9.89
C SER A 266 34.18 -5.93 10.08
N GLU A 267 34.13 -4.86 10.89
CA GLU A 267 35.31 -4.00 11.01
C GLU A 267 35.68 -3.46 12.39
N PRO A 268 35.86 -4.27 13.43
CA PRO A 268 36.85 -3.89 14.42
C PRO A 268 38.23 -4.56 14.24
N THR A 269 38.35 -5.57 13.38
CA THR A 269 39.60 -6.35 13.36
C THR A 269 40.58 -5.97 12.25
N ARG A 270 40.20 -5.08 11.34
CA ARG A 270 41.09 -4.67 10.24
C ARG A 270 42.11 -3.56 10.63
N HIS A 271 41.88 -2.87 11.74
CA HIS A 271 42.79 -1.82 12.20
C HIS A 271 43.86 -2.26 13.19
N LEU A 272 43.91 -3.53 13.56
CA LEU A 272 44.95 -4.05 14.47
C LEU A 272 46.08 -4.83 13.77
N ARG A 273 46.27 -4.62 12.47
CA ARG A 273 47.43 -5.15 11.73
C ARG A 273 48.16 -4.03 11.00
N ILE A 274 48.56 -3.01 11.72
CA ILE A 274 49.63 -2.13 11.31
C ILE A 274 50.44 -1.79 12.58
N SER A 275 51.37 -2.64 12.89
CA SER A 275 52.64 -2.34 13.55
C SER A 275 53.57 -3.55 13.31
#